data_1b24a2a3de327dbdd150df0ddcf5648e
#
_entry.id   1b24a2a3de327dbdd150df0ddcf5648e
#
_cell.length_a   1.000
_cell.length_b   1.000
_cell.length_c   1.000
_cell.angle_alpha   90.00
_cell.angle_beta   90.00
_cell.angle_gamma   90.00
#
_symmetry.space_group_name_H-M   'P 1'
#
loop_
_entity.id
_entity.type
_entity.pdbx_description
1 polymer ?
#
loop_
_entity_poly.entity_id
_entity_poly.type
_entity_poly.pdbx_seq_one_letter_code
_entity_poly.pdbx_strand_id
1 'polypeptide(L)'
;EGNTIPFIARYRKEVTGSLNDEVLRNLYERLTYLRNLEERKETVLNSIEEQGKLTDELKAQILAAETMVAVEDLYRPYKPKRRTRATIAKERGLEPLANVITLQMLNTPLEAEAAKFINPEKEVNSAEDAIAGAKDIIAEAVSDEADYRTRIRDLTMKKGHVTSTAKDPEAESVYEMYYEFDEPVNKLAGHRVLALNRGENEKILNVKVEAPEEDILRFLERKVITRDNPNTTPVLKEVVADAYDRLIAPAIEREIRSSLTEMAEDGAIRVFGKNLEQLLMQPPIAGQVVLGWDPAFRTGCKLAVVDPTGKVLDTTVIY
;
A
#
# COMPACT_ATOMS: atom_id res chain seq x y z
N GLU A 1 8.53 -8.70 30.23
CA GLU A 1 9.46 -8.07 31.20
C GLU A 1 10.00 -6.71 30.70
N GLY A 2 9.66 -6.26 29.48
CA GLY A 2 10.06 -4.96 28.93
C GLY A 2 11.54 -4.85 28.50
N ASN A 3 12.25 -5.95 28.40
CA ASN A 3 13.63 -5.95 27.94
C ASN A 3 13.75 -5.69 26.44
N THR A 4 14.79 -4.95 26.04
CA THR A 4 15.09 -4.70 24.63
C THR A 4 15.77 -5.91 23.98
N ILE A 5 15.62 -6.05 22.65
CA ILE A 5 16.25 -7.14 21.89
C ILE A 5 17.77 -7.19 22.08
N PRO A 6 18.52 -6.06 21.99
CA PRO A 6 19.97 -6.07 22.27
C PRO A 6 20.32 -6.54 23.69
N PHE A 7 19.50 -6.19 24.68
CA PHE A 7 19.69 -6.66 26.05
C PHE A 7 19.52 -8.18 26.15
N ILE A 8 18.46 -8.73 25.54
CA ILE A 8 18.18 -10.17 25.52
C ILE A 8 19.34 -10.92 24.84
N ALA A 9 19.74 -10.46 23.64
CA ALA A 9 20.82 -11.08 22.87
C ALA A 9 22.16 -11.11 23.65
N ARG A 10 22.44 -10.07 24.44
CA ARG A 10 23.70 -9.93 25.16
C ARG A 10 23.68 -10.61 26.52
N TYR A 11 22.60 -10.48 27.28
CA TYR A 11 22.56 -10.82 28.70
C TYR A 11 21.60 -11.95 29.07
N ARG A 12 20.89 -12.53 28.07
CA ARG A 12 19.91 -13.61 28.26
C ARG A 12 20.14 -14.79 27.30
N LYS A 13 21.39 -15.07 26.99
CA LYS A 13 21.76 -16.16 26.07
C LYS A 13 21.29 -17.51 26.55
N GLU A 14 21.30 -17.74 27.85
CA GLU A 14 20.83 -18.96 28.50
C GLU A 14 19.35 -19.23 28.27
N VAL A 15 18.53 -18.18 28.17
CA VAL A 15 17.07 -18.29 27.91
C VAL A 15 16.77 -18.51 26.44
N THR A 16 17.55 -17.92 25.53
CA THR A 16 17.33 -17.95 24.09
C THR A 16 18.07 -19.09 23.38
N GLY A 17 18.85 -19.89 24.08
CA GLY A 17 19.72 -20.89 23.45
C GLY A 17 20.81 -20.25 22.58
N SER A 18 21.31 -19.09 22.98
CA SER A 18 22.38 -18.34 22.31
C SER A 18 21.99 -17.77 20.93
N LEU A 19 20.69 -17.48 20.71
CA LEU A 19 20.28 -16.77 19.52
C LEU A 19 20.96 -15.40 19.40
N ASN A 20 21.42 -15.07 18.21
CA ASN A 20 22.05 -13.79 17.94
C ASN A 20 21.03 -12.65 17.84
N ASP A 21 21.50 -11.41 17.83
CA ASP A 21 20.67 -10.20 17.79
C ASP A 21 19.80 -10.14 16.51
N GLU A 22 20.33 -10.53 15.37
CA GLU A 22 19.62 -10.52 14.08
C GLU A 22 18.42 -11.47 14.09
N VAL A 23 18.63 -12.72 14.55
CA VAL A 23 17.55 -13.72 14.63
C VAL A 23 16.47 -13.27 15.62
N LEU A 24 16.86 -12.71 16.77
CA LEU A 24 15.92 -12.20 17.77
C LEU A 24 15.13 -11.00 17.23
N ARG A 25 15.75 -10.14 16.46
CA ARG A 25 15.11 -8.99 15.84
C ARG A 25 14.08 -9.42 14.79
N ASN A 26 14.47 -10.30 13.89
CA ASN A 26 13.55 -10.86 12.87
C ASN A 26 12.36 -11.58 13.53
N LEU A 27 12.61 -12.35 14.59
CA LEU A 27 11.55 -12.99 15.37
C LEU A 27 10.60 -11.96 16.00
N TYR A 28 11.14 -10.91 16.59
CA TYR A 28 10.36 -9.86 17.25
C TYR A 28 9.50 -9.08 16.24
N GLU A 29 10.08 -8.71 15.10
CA GLU A 29 9.35 -8.02 14.02
C GLU A 29 8.20 -8.88 13.50
N ARG A 30 8.46 -10.16 13.22
CA ARG A 30 7.42 -11.09 12.78
C ARG A 30 6.34 -11.32 13.84
N LEU A 31 6.72 -11.46 15.09
CA LEU A 31 5.78 -11.61 16.21
C LEU A 31 4.90 -10.35 16.37
N THR A 32 5.51 -9.18 16.28
CA THR A 32 4.79 -7.90 16.36
C THR A 32 3.80 -7.77 15.21
N TYR A 33 4.23 -8.08 13.97
CA TYR A 33 3.34 -8.09 12.81
C TYR A 33 2.14 -9.04 13.02
N LEU A 34 2.38 -10.27 13.47
CA LEU A 34 1.31 -11.25 13.68
C LEU A 34 0.34 -10.82 14.80
N ARG A 35 0.85 -10.23 15.87
CA ARG A 35 0.00 -9.68 16.94
C ARG A 35 -0.88 -8.53 16.44
N ASN A 36 -0.30 -7.61 15.69
CA ASN A 36 -1.06 -6.52 15.09
C ASN A 36 -2.11 -7.04 14.11
N LEU A 37 -1.78 -8.09 13.34
CA LEU A 37 -2.73 -8.73 12.43
C LEU A 37 -3.91 -9.36 13.20
N GLU A 38 -3.65 -10.11 14.27
CA GLU A 38 -4.71 -10.72 15.07
C GLU A 38 -5.56 -9.67 15.80
N GLU A 39 -4.96 -8.65 16.38
CA GLU A 39 -5.68 -7.52 16.99
C GLU A 39 -6.57 -6.79 15.95
N ARG A 40 -6.05 -6.65 14.72
CA ARG A 40 -6.83 -6.05 13.64
C ARG A 40 -8.01 -6.93 13.22
N LYS A 41 -7.82 -8.25 13.10
CA LYS A 41 -8.92 -9.19 12.83
C LYS A 41 -10.01 -9.09 13.88
N GLU A 42 -9.64 -9.10 15.15
CA GLU A 42 -10.60 -8.95 16.26
C GLU A 42 -11.37 -7.63 16.16
N THR A 43 -10.68 -6.51 15.94
CA THR A 43 -11.31 -5.19 15.76
C THR A 43 -12.30 -5.19 14.61
N VAL A 44 -11.94 -5.80 13.48
CA VAL A 44 -12.77 -5.88 12.28
C VAL A 44 -14.00 -6.76 12.53
N LEU A 45 -13.81 -7.92 13.13
CA LEU A 45 -14.92 -8.83 13.47
C LEU A 45 -15.94 -8.17 14.39
N ASN A 46 -15.48 -7.51 15.45
CA ASN A 46 -16.34 -6.78 16.39
C ASN A 46 -17.11 -5.67 15.66
N SER A 47 -16.44 -4.89 14.82
CA SER A 47 -17.09 -3.81 14.06
C SER A 47 -18.16 -4.31 13.09
N ILE A 48 -17.98 -5.47 12.47
CA ILE A 48 -18.98 -6.06 11.55
C ILE A 48 -20.12 -6.71 12.34
N GLU A 49 -19.82 -7.31 13.48
CA GLU A 49 -20.81 -7.90 14.39
C GLU A 49 -21.75 -6.85 14.96
N GLU A 50 -21.22 -5.72 15.43
CA GLU A 50 -22.01 -4.55 15.90
C GLU A 50 -22.97 -4.03 14.84
N GLN A 51 -22.63 -4.17 13.55
CA GLN A 51 -23.50 -3.83 12.42
C GLN A 51 -24.54 -4.90 12.10
N GLY A 52 -24.50 -6.06 12.78
CA GLY A 52 -25.37 -7.21 12.51
C GLY A 52 -25.17 -7.86 11.15
N LYS A 53 -23.96 -7.69 10.55
CA LYS A 53 -23.64 -8.17 9.19
C LYS A 53 -22.61 -9.29 9.16
N LEU A 54 -22.15 -9.77 10.32
CA LEU A 54 -21.15 -10.82 10.38
C LEU A 54 -21.82 -12.18 10.08
N THR A 55 -21.38 -12.82 8.99
CA THR A 55 -21.77 -14.20 8.65
C THR A 55 -20.66 -15.17 9.03
N ASP A 56 -20.99 -16.46 9.22
CA ASP A 56 -19.99 -17.49 9.55
C ASP A 56 -18.93 -17.63 8.45
N GLU A 57 -19.31 -17.46 7.18
CA GLU A 57 -18.41 -17.50 6.04
C GLU A 57 -17.43 -16.33 6.06
N LEU A 58 -17.91 -15.09 6.25
CA LEU A 58 -17.07 -13.91 6.33
C LEU A 58 -16.11 -13.98 7.54
N LYS A 59 -16.60 -14.46 8.67
CA LYS A 59 -15.77 -14.70 9.85
C LYS A 59 -14.65 -15.69 9.56
N ALA A 60 -14.93 -16.79 8.88
CA ALA A 60 -13.93 -17.78 8.49
C ALA A 60 -12.89 -17.16 7.53
N GLN A 61 -13.32 -16.35 6.56
CA GLN A 61 -12.42 -15.66 5.62
C GLN A 61 -11.49 -14.67 6.34
N ILE A 62 -12.02 -13.85 7.28
CA ILE A 62 -11.22 -12.89 8.05
C ILE A 62 -10.21 -13.63 8.94
N LEU A 63 -10.61 -14.70 9.61
CA LEU A 63 -9.71 -15.50 10.44
C LEU A 63 -8.60 -16.17 9.62
N ALA A 64 -8.92 -16.63 8.41
CA ALA A 64 -7.97 -17.27 7.49
C ALA A 64 -7.03 -16.28 6.79
N ALA A 65 -7.30 -14.98 6.85
CA ALA A 65 -6.45 -13.96 6.18
C ALA A 65 -5.04 -13.93 6.79
N GLU A 66 -4.03 -14.03 5.96
CA GLU A 66 -2.62 -14.09 6.37
C GLU A 66 -1.92 -12.72 6.32
N THR A 67 -2.59 -11.71 5.75
CA THR A 67 -2.02 -10.38 5.58
C THR A 67 -3.01 -9.28 6.01
N MET A 68 -2.46 -8.17 6.48
CA MET A 68 -3.24 -6.98 6.82
C MET A 68 -4.08 -6.48 5.63
N VAL A 69 -3.52 -6.54 4.43
CA VAL A 69 -4.20 -6.12 3.19
C VAL A 69 -5.44 -6.96 2.93
N ALA A 70 -5.35 -8.29 3.09
CA ALA A 70 -6.50 -9.19 2.92
C ALA A 70 -7.61 -8.88 3.94
N VAL A 71 -7.24 -8.61 5.20
CA VAL A 71 -8.22 -8.21 6.24
C VAL A 71 -8.90 -6.89 5.87
N GLU A 72 -8.14 -5.88 5.41
CA GLU A 72 -8.70 -4.59 5.01
C GLU A 72 -9.60 -4.69 3.78
N ASP A 73 -9.26 -5.53 2.81
CA ASP A 73 -10.11 -5.76 1.63
C ASP A 73 -11.45 -6.42 2.04
N LEU A 74 -11.45 -7.42 2.92
CA LEU A 74 -12.66 -8.04 3.45
C LEU A 74 -13.50 -7.07 4.30
N TYR A 75 -12.86 -6.18 5.05
CA TYR A 75 -13.54 -5.19 5.88
C TYR A 75 -14.14 -4.03 5.08
N ARG A 76 -13.64 -3.77 3.88
CA ARG A 76 -13.95 -2.57 3.10
C ARG A 76 -15.45 -2.28 2.90
N PRO A 77 -16.31 -3.27 2.58
CA PRO A 77 -17.77 -3.07 2.46
C PRO A 77 -18.44 -2.62 3.76
N TYR A 78 -17.85 -2.95 4.90
CA TYR A 78 -18.41 -2.74 6.25
C TYR A 78 -17.77 -1.56 6.97
N LYS A 79 -16.66 -1.06 6.45
CA LYS A 79 -15.92 0.06 7.05
C LYS A 79 -16.79 1.32 7.05
N PRO A 80 -16.97 1.99 8.22
CA PRO A 80 -17.68 3.26 8.26
C PRO A 80 -17.04 4.26 7.29
N LYS A 81 -17.78 4.64 6.28
CA LYS A 81 -17.34 5.60 5.26
C LYS A 81 -17.84 6.99 5.60
N ARG A 82 -17.03 8.01 5.26
CA ARG A 82 -17.54 9.38 5.20
C ARG A 82 -18.62 9.45 4.12
N ARG A 83 -19.44 10.51 4.14
CA ARG A 83 -20.51 10.72 3.15
C ARG A 83 -19.97 10.64 1.72
N THR A 84 -20.22 9.50 1.06
CA THR A 84 -19.81 9.21 -0.33
C THR A 84 -20.94 9.52 -1.29
N ARG A 85 -20.65 9.56 -2.61
CA ARG A 85 -21.71 9.68 -3.63
C ARG A 85 -22.73 8.54 -3.52
N ALA A 86 -22.26 7.32 -3.26
CA ALA A 86 -23.15 6.16 -3.07
C ALA A 86 -24.03 6.30 -1.82
N THR A 87 -23.48 6.79 -0.70
CA THR A 87 -24.28 7.04 0.52
C THR A 87 -25.36 8.08 0.27
N ILE A 88 -25.02 9.17 -0.42
CA ILE A 88 -25.98 10.21 -0.81
C ILE A 88 -27.07 9.60 -1.70
N ALA A 89 -26.71 8.79 -2.68
CA ALA A 89 -27.67 8.13 -3.57
C ALA A 89 -28.60 7.17 -2.81
N LYS A 90 -28.08 6.45 -1.80
CA LYS A 90 -28.90 5.60 -0.91
C LYS A 90 -29.87 6.42 -0.07
N GLU A 91 -29.42 7.54 0.51
CA GLU A 91 -30.30 8.49 1.24
C GLU A 91 -31.43 9.04 0.36
N ARG A 92 -31.16 9.24 -0.94
CA ARG A 92 -32.14 9.63 -1.95
C ARG A 92 -33.12 8.51 -2.33
N GLY A 93 -32.88 7.27 -1.87
CA GLY A 93 -33.75 6.12 -2.11
C GLY A 93 -33.50 5.42 -3.45
N LEU A 94 -32.28 5.52 -4.02
CA LEU A 94 -31.94 4.97 -5.33
C LEU A 94 -31.38 3.54 -5.29
N GLU A 95 -31.26 2.94 -4.10
CA GLU A 95 -30.79 1.56 -3.95
C GLU A 95 -31.65 0.51 -4.69
N PRO A 96 -33.01 0.61 -4.70
CA PRO A 96 -33.82 -0.31 -5.48
C PRO A 96 -33.55 -0.22 -6.99
N LEU A 97 -33.30 0.98 -7.53
CA LEU A 97 -32.93 1.14 -8.95
C LEU A 97 -31.57 0.50 -9.25
N ALA A 98 -30.58 0.68 -8.35
CA ALA A 98 -29.29 0.01 -8.47
C ALA A 98 -29.45 -1.51 -8.48
N ASN A 99 -30.31 -2.07 -7.63
CA ASN A 99 -30.61 -3.49 -7.60
C ASN A 99 -31.26 -3.99 -8.91
N VAL A 100 -32.20 -3.23 -9.48
CA VAL A 100 -32.83 -3.56 -10.78
C VAL A 100 -31.79 -3.62 -11.90
N ILE A 101 -30.86 -2.65 -11.94
CA ILE A 101 -29.77 -2.63 -12.93
C ILE A 101 -28.85 -3.84 -12.74
N THR A 102 -28.50 -4.16 -11.50
CA THR A 102 -27.59 -5.27 -11.17
C THR A 102 -28.20 -6.65 -11.46
N LEU A 103 -29.51 -6.79 -11.35
CA LEU A 103 -30.22 -8.04 -11.71
C LEU A 103 -30.17 -8.35 -13.21
N GLN A 104 -29.95 -7.35 -14.07
CA GLN A 104 -29.80 -7.50 -15.54
C GLN A 104 -30.99 -8.22 -16.20
N MET A 105 -32.17 -7.99 -15.68
CA MET A 105 -33.44 -8.61 -16.18
C MET A 105 -34.49 -7.59 -16.66
N LEU A 106 -34.04 -6.35 -16.90
CA LEU A 106 -34.92 -5.25 -17.26
C LEU A 106 -35.45 -5.41 -18.70
N ASN A 107 -36.75 -5.45 -18.83
CA ASN A 107 -37.43 -5.60 -20.14
C ASN A 107 -37.92 -4.26 -20.74
N THR A 108 -37.80 -3.18 -19.98
CA THR A 108 -38.18 -1.82 -20.37
C THR A 108 -36.95 -0.93 -20.49
N PRO A 109 -36.98 0.16 -21.26
CA PRO A 109 -35.91 1.14 -21.28
C PRO A 109 -35.55 1.60 -19.86
N LEU A 110 -34.28 1.75 -19.57
CA LEU A 110 -33.80 2.10 -18.22
C LEU A 110 -34.34 3.46 -17.77
N GLU A 111 -34.47 4.40 -18.67
CA GLU A 111 -35.02 5.73 -18.40
C GLU A 111 -36.46 5.67 -17.91
N ALA A 112 -37.26 4.75 -18.47
CA ALA A 112 -38.66 4.55 -18.06
C ALA A 112 -38.73 3.93 -16.62
N GLU A 113 -37.79 3.07 -16.27
CA GLU A 113 -37.70 2.53 -14.93
C GLU A 113 -37.17 3.59 -13.93
N ALA A 114 -36.15 4.34 -14.31
CA ALA A 114 -35.57 5.41 -13.52
C ALA A 114 -36.55 6.55 -13.24
N ALA A 115 -37.44 6.85 -14.16
CA ALA A 115 -38.48 7.88 -14.00
C ALA A 115 -39.38 7.63 -12.77
N LYS A 116 -39.54 6.37 -12.33
CA LYS A 116 -40.32 6.03 -11.13
C LYS A 116 -39.64 6.49 -9.83
N PHE A 117 -38.37 6.82 -9.88
CA PHE A 117 -37.56 7.25 -8.74
C PHE A 117 -37.36 8.77 -8.68
N ILE A 118 -38.00 9.54 -9.59
CA ILE A 118 -37.92 10.99 -9.55
C ILE A 118 -38.62 11.47 -8.28
N ASN A 119 -37.88 12.20 -7.45
CA ASN A 119 -38.39 12.80 -6.23
C ASN A 119 -37.62 14.10 -5.92
N PRO A 120 -38.19 15.26 -6.27
CA PRO A 120 -37.56 16.55 -6.04
C PRO A 120 -37.28 16.87 -4.57
N GLU A 121 -38.08 16.32 -3.64
CA GLU A 121 -37.84 16.50 -2.20
C GLU A 121 -36.55 15.82 -1.74
N LYS A 122 -36.11 14.79 -2.48
CA LYS A 122 -34.84 14.08 -2.28
C LYS A 122 -33.77 14.48 -3.28
N GLU A 123 -33.94 15.61 -3.96
CA GLU A 123 -32.98 16.12 -4.95
C GLU A 123 -32.76 15.16 -6.15
N VAL A 124 -33.75 14.38 -6.53
CA VAL A 124 -33.76 13.56 -7.74
C VAL A 124 -34.76 14.21 -8.73
N ASN A 125 -34.25 15.04 -9.61
CA ASN A 125 -35.09 15.88 -10.45
C ASN A 125 -35.39 15.28 -11.83
N SER A 126 -34.62 14.29 -12.27
CA SER A 126 -34.74 13.64 -13.56
C SER A 126 -34.43 12.14 -13.51
N ALA A 127 -34.75 11.41 -14.58
CA ALA A 127 -34.36 10.01 -14.73
C ALA A 127 -32.84 9.87 -14.80
N GLU A 128 -32.16 10.83 -15.41
CA GLU A 128 -30.68 10.88 -15.48
C GLU A 128 -30.06 11.01 -14.09
N ASP A 129 -30.63 11.85 -13.21
CA ASP A 129 -30.19 11.97 -11.81
C ASP A 129 -30.34 10.63 -11.06
N ALA A 130 -31.47 9.94 -11.28
CA ALA A 130 -31.72 8.64 -10.69
C ALA A 130 -30.72 7.58 -11.17
N ILE A 131 -30.45 7.53 -12.48
CA ILE A 131 -29.49 6.62 -13.09
C ILE A 131 -28.07 6.92 -12.58
N ALA A 132 -27.67 8.19 -12.51
CA ALA A 132 -26.37 8.60 -12.00
C ALA A 132 -26.15 8.15 -10.55
N GLY A 133 -27.14 8.35 -9.68
CA GLY A 133 -27.07 7.88 -8.30
C GLY A 133 -27.04 6.35 -8.19
N ALA A 134 -27.80 5.63 -9.00
CA ALA A 134 -27.75 4.16 -9.04
C ALA A 134 -26.39 3.66 -9.52
N LYS A 135 -25.77 4.32 -10.52
CA LYS A 135 -24.40 4.03 -10.98
C LYS A 135 -23.38 4.21 -9.86
N ASP A 136 -23.46 5.29 -9.07
CA ASP A 136 -22.56 5.52 -7.94
C ASP A 136 -22.65 4.41 -6.88
N ILE A 137 -23.86 3.91 -6.60
CA ILE A 137 -24.07 2.79 -5.66
C ILE A 137 -23.40 1.51 -6.19
N ILE A 138 -23.62 1.19 -7.47
CA ILE A 138 -23.05 -0.03 -8.07
C ILE A 138 -21.53 0.09 -8.18
N ALA A 139 -21.00 1.25 -8.58
CA ALA A 139 -19.56 1.49 -8.68
C ALA A 139 -18.85 1.31 -7.33
N GLU A 140 -19.45 1.80 -6.24
CA GLU A 140 -18.92 1.58 -4.90
C GLU A 140 -18.94 0.10 -4.53
N ALA A 141 -20.02 -0.63 -4.78
CA ALA A 141 -20.12 -2.07 -4.52
C ALA A 141 -19.05 -2.86 -5.31
N VAL A 142 -18.85 -2.56 -6.60
CA VAL A 142 -17.78 -3.18 -7.41
C VAL A 142 -16.40 -2.87 -6.84
N SER A 143 -16.16 -1.64 -6.38
CA SER A 143 -14.86 -1.25 -5.82
C SER A 143 -14.56 -1.87 -4.46
N ASP A 144 -15.59 -2.28 -3.73
CA ASP A 144 -15.46 -2.88 -2.39
C ASP A 144 -15.29 -4.40 -2.43
N GLU A 145 -15.43 -5.03 -3.60
CA GLU A 145 -15.29 -6.47 -3.74
C GLU A 145 -13.83 -6.92 -3.57
N ALA A 146 -13.56 -7.69 -2.51
CA ALA A 146 -12.22 -8.10 -2.12
C ALA A 146 -11.51 -8.94 -3.20
N ASP A 147 -12.24 -9.87 -3.83
CA ASP A 147 -11.70 -10.72 -4.89
C ASP A 147 -11.26 -9.92 -6.12
N TYR A 148 -12.03 -8.87 -6.46
CA TYR A 148 -11.68 -8.00 -7.59
C TYR A 148 -10.40 -7.22 -7.29
N ARG A 149 -10.30 -6.66 -6.11
CA ARG A 149 -9.11 -5.91 -5.67
C ARG A 149 -7.86 -6.80 -5.66
N THR A 150 -7.96 -7.98 -5.07
CA THR A 150 -6.85 -8.94 -5.05
C THR A 150 -6.40 -9.28 -6.47
N ARG A 151 -7.34 -9.59 -7.36
CA ARG A 151 -7.02 -9.92 -8.75
C ARG A 151 -6.40 -8.76 -9.52
N ILE A 152 -6.90 -7.54 -9.33
CA ILE A 152 -6.38 -6.34 -9.99
C ILE A 152 -4.97 -6.04 -9.49
N ARG A 153 -4.73 -6.13 -8.18
CA ARG A 153 -3.40 -5.97 -7.57
C ARG A 153 -2.40 -6.96 -8.17
N ASP A 154 -2.77 -8.24 -8.25
CA ASP A 154 -1.94 -9.28 -8.84
C ASP A 154 -1.64 -9.04 -10.32
N LEU A 155 -2.64 -8.63 -11.09
CA LEU A 155 -2.44 -8.28 -12.51
C LEU A 155 -1.48 -7.11 -12.67
N THR A 156 -1.65 -6.07 -11.86
CA THR A 156 -0.79 -4.87 -11.90
C THR A 156 0.63 -5.19 -11.45
N MET A 157 0.81 -6.00 -10.40
CA MET A 157 2.14 -6.46 -9.98
C MET A 157 2.86 -7.30 -11.06
N LYS A 158 2.11 -8.10 -11.81
CA LYS A 158 2.69 -9.00 -12.83
C LYS A 158 2.94 -8.34 -14.18
N LYS A 159 2.06 -7.44 -14.60
CA LYS A 159 2.04 -6.88 -15.96
C LYS A 159 2.14 -5.36 -15.99
N GLY A 160 2.00 -4.69 -14.86
CA GLY A 160 2.09 -3.23 -14.77
C GLY A 160 3.51 -2.74 -14.91
N HIS A 161 3.63 -1.46 -15.22
CA HIS A 161 4.88 -0.74 -15.38
C HIS A 161 4.95 0.43 -14.43
N VAL A 162 6.14 0.74 -13.95
CA VAL A 162 6.43 2.03 -13.29
C VAL A 162 6.99 2.96 -14.34
N THR A 163 6.29 4.05 -14.57
CA THR A 163 6.68 5.09 -15.52
C THR A 163 7.04 6.37 -14.78
N SER A 164 7.94 7.13 -15.37
CA SER A 164 8.31 8.45 -14.86
C SER A 164 8.55 9.42 -16.01
N THR A 165 8.09 10.65 -15.83
CA THR A 165 8.33 11.76 -16.76
C THR A 165 8.84 12.97 -16.00
N ALA A 166 9.68 13.78 -16.65
CA ALA A 166 10.08 15.08 -16.11
C ALA A 166 8.89 16.04 -16.05
N LYS A 167 8.82 16.87 -15.00
CA LYS A 167 7.88 18.01 -14.98
C LYS A 167 8.35 19.14 -15.90
N ASP A 168 9.65 19.33 -15.98
CA ASP A 168 10.31 20.24 -16.92
C ASP A 168 11.45 19.48 -17.61
N PRO A 169 11.25 19.05 -18.86
CA PRO A 169 12.25 18.29 -19.60
C PRO A 169 13.57 19.03 -19.90
N GLU A 170 13.54 20.37 -19.87
CA GLU A 170 14.70 21.21 -20.14
C GLU A 170 15.55 21.51 -18.88
N ALA A 171 15.05 21.16 -17.70
CA ALA A 171 15.78 21.38 -16.46
C ALA A 171 16.87 20.33 -16.25
N GLU A 172 18.09 20.75 -16.02
CA GLU A 172 19.20 19.86 -15.64
C GLU A 172 19.01 19.35 -14.20
N SER A 173 19.11 18.05 -14.00
CA SER A 173 19.04 17.46 -12.66
C SER A 173 19.77 16.10 -12.60
N VAL A 174 19.99 15.60 -11.38
CA VAL A 174 20.54 14.27 -11.15
C VAL A 174 19.55 13.14 -11.52
N TYR A 175 18.33 13.49 -11.94
CA TYR A 175 17.26 12.56 -12.29
C TYR A 175 17.02 12.42 -13.79
N GLU A 176 17.88 12.99 -14.64
CA GLU A 176 17.72 12.95 -16.12
C GLU A 176 17.48 11.55 -16.68
N MET A 177 18.13 10.53 -16.11
CA MET A 177 17.93 9.13 -16.52
C MET A 177 16.51 8.61 -16.25
N TYR A 178 15.69 9.35 -15.49
CA TYR A 178 14.29 9.03 -15.16
C TYR A 178 13.29 9.97 -15.84
N TYR A 179 13.71 10.86 -16.74
CA TYR A 179 12.83 11.79 -17.44
C TYR A 179 11.91 11.09 -18.44
N GLU A 180 12.35 9.98 -19.01
CA GLU A 180 11.59 9.06 -19.85
C GLU A 180 11.87 7.64 -19.38
N PHE A 181 11.22 7.23 -18.31
CA PHE A 181 11.49 5.95 -17.66
C PHE A 181 10.28 5.03 -17.72
N ASP A 182 10.53 3.76 -18.05
CA ASP A 182 9.52 2.70 -18.10
C ASP A 182 10.17 1.36 -17.76
N GLU A 183 9.75 0.75 -16.65
CA GLU A 183 10.15 -0.62 -16.27
C GLU A 183 8.98 -1.41 -15.67
N PRO A 184 8.92 -2.74 -15.92
CA PRO A 184 7.95 -3.62 -15.28
C PRO A 184 8.04 -3.55 -13.76
N VAL A 185 6.88 -3.45 -13.08
CA VAL A 185 6.78 -3.38 -11.61
C VAL A 185 7.56 -4.50 -10.94
N ASN A 186 7.43 -5.73 -11.44
CA ASN A 186 8.06 -6.93 -10.85
C ASN A 186 9.57 -7.05 -11.09
N LYS A 187 10.17 -6.16 -11.87
CA LYS A 187 11.62 -6.14 -12.17
C LYS A 187 12.32 -4.89 -11.66
N LEU A 188 11.56 -3.95 -11.12
CA LEU A 188 12.10 -2.66 -10.71
C LEU A 188 13.04 -2.81 -9.51
N ALA A 189 14.29 -2.39 -9.70
CA ALA A 189 15.31 -2.46 -8.65
C ALA A 189 15.06 -1.43 -7.54
N GLY A 190 15.32 -1.81 -6.28
CA GLY A 190 15.02 -0.98 -5.11
C GLY A 190 15.70 0.40 -5.15
N HIS A 191 16.96 0.50 -5.60
CA HIS A 191 17.64 1.79 -5.72
C HIS A 191 16.96 2.74 -6.71
N ARG A 192 16.31 2.21 -7.77
CA ARG A 192 15.52 3.01 -8.71
C ARG A 192 14.20 3.48 -8.09
N VAL A 193 13.52 2.61 -7.31
CA VAL A 193 12.34 3.00 -6.54
C VAL A 193 12.65 4.19 -5.64
N LEU A 194 13.75 4.12 -4.89
CA LEU A 194 14.16 5.22 -3.99
C LEU A 194 14.54 6.50 -4.75
N ALA A 195 15.20 6.37 -5.90
CA ALA A 195 15.53 7.51 -6.75
C ALA A 195 14.28 8.16 -7.34
N LEU A 196 13.33 7.38 -7.85
CA LEU A 196 12.05 7.87 -8.37
C LEU A 196 11.25 8.59 -7.28
N ASN A 197 11.13 8.01 -6.08
CA ASN A 197 10.45 8.62 -4.95
C ASN A 197 11.10 9.95 -4.54
N ARG A 198 12.43 10.02 -4.55
CA ARG A 198 13.16 11.27 -4.25
C ARG A 198 12.89 12.33 -5.30
N GLY A 199 13.02 12.01 -6.59
CA GLY A 199 12.76 12.93 -7.69
C GLY A 199 11.32 13.45 -7.70
N GLU A 200 10.33 12.62 -7.29
CA GLU A 200 8.95 13.04 -7.14
C GLU A 200 8.77 14.00 -5.93
N ASN A 201 9.37 13.68 -4.78
CA ASN A 201 9.34 14.52 -3.58
C ASN A 201 10.00 15.89 -3.83
N GLU A 202 11.07 15.92 -4.62
CA GLU A 202 11.76 17.16 -5.07
C GLU A 202 10.99 17.89 -6.19
N LYS A 203 9.83 17.34 -6.61
CA LYS A 203 8.94 17.90 -7.64
C LYS A 203 9.59 17.99 -9.04
N ILE A 204 10.57 17.17 -9.31
CA ILE A 204 11.25 17.06 -10.61
C ILE A 204 10.55 16.02 -11.50
N LEU A 205 10.11 14.90 -10.91
CA LEU A 205 9.47 13.82 -11.63
C LEU A 205 7.97 13.74 -11.35
N ASN A 206 7.23 13.18 -12.31
CA ASN A 206 5.91 12.59 -12.14
C ASN A 206 6.06 11.08 -12.25
N VAL A 207 5.72 10.35 -11.21
CA VAL A 207 5.85 8.89 -11.18
C VAL A 207 4.48 8.25 -11.10
N LYS A 208 4.24 7.22 -11.93
CA LYS A 208 2.97 6.49 -11.98
C LYS A 208 3.20 4.97 -12.03
N VAL A 209 2.18 4.22 -11.63
CA VAL A 209 2.08 2.80 -11.92
C VAL A 209 1.02 2.61 -12.98
N GLU A 210 1.44 2.27 -14.18
CA GLU A 210 0.54 1.96 -15.29
C GLU A 210 0.12 0.50 -15.22
N ALA A 211 -1.16 0.29 -14.96
CA ALA A 211 -1.77 -1.04 -14.88
C ALA A 211 -2.16 -1.55 -16.28
N PRO A 212 -2.32 -2.87 -16.47
CA PRO A 212 -2.86 -3.44 -17.70
C PRO A 212 -4.39 -3.23 -17.77
N GLU A 213 -4.79 -1.99 -18.04
CA GLU A 213 -6.18 -1.50 -17.94
C GLU A 213 -7.17 -2.33 -18.76
N GLU A 214 -6.84 -2.64 -20.02
CA GLU A 214 -7.71 -3.46 -20.88
C GLU A 214 -8.00 -4.85 -20.30
N ASP A 215 -6.97 -5.51 -19.72
CA ASP A 215 -7.13 -6.81 -19.09
C ASP A 215 -7.99 -6.71 -17.82
N ILE A 216 -7.82 -5.63 -17.07
CA ILE A 216 -8.56 -5.35 -15.84
C ILE A 216 -10.03 -5.06 -16.15
N LEU A 217 -10.31 -4.15 -17.07
CA LEU A 217 -11.68 -3.82 -17.48
C LEU A 217 -12.39 -5.05 -18.04
N ARG A 218 -11.73 -5.83 -18.89
CA ARG A 218 -12.28 -7.08 -19.42
C ARG A 218 -12.59 -8.10 -18.31
N PHE A 219 -11.74 -8.16 -17.29
CA PHE A 219 -12.00 -9.01 -16.12
C PHE A 219 -13.21 -8.53 -15.33
N LEU A 220 -13.28 -7.23 -14.99
CA LEU A 220 -14.39 -6.65 -14.25
C LEU A 220 -15.72 -6.77 -15.02
N GLU A 221 -15.72 -6.47 -16.31
CA GLU A 221 -16.91 -6.64 -17.16
C GLU A 221 -17.45 -8.08 -17.10
N ARG A 222 -16.59 -9.08 -17.22
CA ARG A 222 -16.99 -10.50 -17.12
C ARG A 222 -17.55 -10.89 -15.76
N LYS A 223 -17.15 -10.21 -14.70
CA LYS A 223 -17.62 -10.48 -13.33
C LYS A 223 -18.94 -9.76 -13.05
N VAL A 224 -19.05 -8.52 -13.49
CA VAL A 224 -20.22 -7.66 -13.23
C VAL A 224 -21.34 -7.92 -14.22
N ILE A 225 -21.03 -8.11 -15.52
CA ILE A 225 -22.00 -8.34 -16.57
C ILE A 225 -22.16 -9.85 -16.79
N THR A 226 -23.12 -10.44 -16.08
CA THR A 226 -23.39 -11.88 -16.13
C THR A 226 -24.43 -12.26 -17.19
N ARG A 227 -25.23 -11.28 -17.66
CA ARG A 227 -26.24 -11.44 -18.70
C ARG A 227 -26.19 -10.26 -19.65
N ASP A 228 -26.23 -10.55 -20.94
CA ASP A 228 -26.38 -9.48 -21.94
C ASP A 228 -27.85 -8.99 -21.95
N ASN A 229 -28.00 -7.71 -21.65
CA ASN A 229 -29.30 -7.04 -21.60
C ASN A 229 -29.16 -5.65 -22.18
N PRO A 230 -29.87 -5.32 -23.31
CA PRO A 230 -29.71 -4.06 -24.02
C PRO A 230 -30.01 -2.82 -23.15
N ASN A 231 -30.82 -2.97 -22.10
CA ASN A 231 -31.21 -1.87 -21.21
C ASN A 231 -30.24 -1.63 -20.05
N THR A 232 -29.42 -2.62 -19.69
CA THR A 232 -28.51 -2.51 -18.50
C THR A 232 -27.04 -2.71 -18.85
N THR A 233 -26.69 -3.52 -19.85
CA THR A 233 -25.31 -3.78 -20.26
C THR A 233 -24.50 -2.51 -20.56
N PRO A 234 -24.98 -1.53 -21.31
CA PRO A 234 -24.25 -0.29 -21.60
C PRO A 234 -23.91 0.47 -20.31
N VAL A 235 -24.89 0.61 -19.42
CA VAL A 235 -24.73 1.31 -18.14
C VAL A 235 -23.76 0.58 -17.22
N LEU A 236 -23.80 -0.75 -17.16
CA LEU A 236 -22.87 -1.53 -16.36
C LEU A 236 -21.42 -1.43 -16.87
N LYS A 237 -21.19 -1.30 -18.18
CA LYS A 237 -19.85 -1.01 -18.72
C LYS A 237 -19.33 0.34 -18.25
N GLU A 238 -20.16 1.37 -18.28
CA GLU A 238 -19.79 2.70 -17.76
C GLU A 238 -19.51 2.64 -16.25
N VAL A 239 -20.32 1.89 -15.49
CA VAL A 239 -20.10 1.69 -14.04
C VAL A 239 -18.79 0.99 -13.76
N VAL A 240 -18.44 -0.05 -14.54
CA VAL A 240 -17.18 -0.77 -14.38
C VAL A 240 -15.98 0.15 -14.64
N ALA A 241 -16.03 0.95 -15.71
CA ALA A 241 -14.99 1.91 -16.03
C ALA A 241 -14.85 2.96 -14.91
N ASP A 242 -15.95 3.59 -14.46
CA ASP A 242 -15.94 4.57 -13.36
C ASP A 242 -15.43 3.97 -12.02
N ALA A 243 -15.87 2.75 -11.70
CA ALA A 243 -15.41 2.06 -10.49
C ALA A 243 -13.90 1.81 -10.52
N TYR A 244 -13.37 1.40 -11.68
CA TYR A 244 -11.95 1.22 -11.85
C TYR A 244 -11.20 2.54 -11.76
N ASP A 245 -11.50 3.50 -12.62
CA ASP A 245 -10.73 4.75 -12.75
C ASP A 245 -10.77 5.60 -11.48
N ARG A 246 -11.94 5.73 -10.87
CA ARG A 246 -12.13 6.63 -9.74
C ARG A 246 -11.84 6.00 -8.38
N LEU A 247 -12.15 4.70 -8.20
CA LEU A 247 -12.15 4.07 -6.88
C LEU A 247 -11.08 3.01 -6.70
N ILE A 248 -10.80 2.20 -7.73
CA ILE A 248 -9.89 1.06 -7.61
C ILE A 248 -8.46 1.46 -7.99
N ALA A 249 -8.24 1.99 -9.19
CA ALA A 249 -6.92 2.27 -9.73
C ALA A 249 -6.07 3.17 -8.82
N PRO A 250 -6.57 4.31 -8.30
CA PRO A 250 -5.76 5.17 -7.43
C PRO A 250 -5.41 4.52 -6.09
N ALA A 251 -6.24 3.60 -5.61
CA ALA A 251 -5.97 2.88 -4.37
C ALA A 251 -4.91 1.79 -4.58
N ILE A 252 -5.05 0.97 -5.63
CA ILE A 252 -4.10 -0.09 -5.96
C ILE A 252 -2.72 0.50 -6.32
N GLU A 253 -2.68 1.61 -7.06
CA GLU A 253 -1.43 2.31 -7.36
C GLU A 253 -0.68 2.69 -6.08
N ARG A 254 -1.37 3.32 -5.11
CA ARG A 254 -0.76 3.68 -3.82
C ARG A 254 -0.27 2.46 -3.04
N GLU A 255 -1.05 1.40 -3.01
CA GLU A 255 -0.69 0.14 -2.34
C GLU A 255 0.59 -0.46 -2.95
N ILE A 256 0.67 -0.52 -4.28
CA ILE A 256 1.85 -1.03 -5.00
C ILE A 256 3.07 -0.13 -4.76
N ARG A 257 2.91 1.18 -4.84
CA ARG A 257 4.00 2.13 -4.58
C ARG A 257 4.52 2.03 -3.14
N SER A 258 3.63 1.88 -2.15
CA SER A 258 4.02 1.65 -0.75
C SER A 258 4.80 0.35 -0.60
N SER A 259 4.31 -0.75 -1.19
CA SER A 259 4.99 -2.05 -1.14
C SER A 259 6.37 -2.03 -1.80
N LEU A 260 6.50 -1.37 -2.96
CA LEU A 260 7.80 -1.19 -3.63
C LEU A 260 8.75 -0.37 -2.77
N THR A 261 8.26 0.67 -2.11
CA THR A 261 9.07 1.52 -1.22
C THR A 261 9.58 0.74 -0.01
N GLU A 262 8.71 0.00 0.68
CA GLU A 262 9.10 -0.85 1.82
C GLU A 262 10.18 -1.87 1.43
N MET A 263 9.99 -2.59 0.32
CA MET A 263 11.00 -3.54 -0.18
C MET A 263 12.32 -2.86 -0.53
N ALA A 264 12.27 -1.66 -1.10
CA ALA A 264 13.46 -0.90 -1.49
C ALA A 264 14.23 -0.37 -0.27
N GLU A 265 13.52 0.14 0.74
CA GLU A 265 14.10 0.61 1.99
C GLU A 265 14.76 -0.53 2.77
N ASP A 266 14.10 -1.68 2.91
CA ASP A 266 14.66 -2.87 3.55
C ASP A 266 15.93 -3.35 2.83
N GLY A 267 15.92 -3.35 1.50
CA GLY A 267 17.09 -3.67 0.69
C GLY A 267 18.24 -2.70 0.90
N ALA A 268 17.95 -1.40 0.93
CA ALA A 268 18.96 -0.36 1.16
C ALA A 268 19.56 -0.44 2.57
N ILE A 269 18.74 -0.69 3.60
CA ILE A 269 19.19 -0.86 4.99
C ILE A 269 20.15 -2.06 5.09
N ARG A 270 19.83 -3.18 4.44
CA ARG A 270 20.73 -4.36 4.44
C ARG A 270 22.07 -4.06 3.78
N VAL A 271 22.07 -3.37 2.65
CA VAL A 271 23.33 -2.96 1.96
C VAL A 271 24.13 -2.01 2.84
N PHE A 272 23.48 -1.02 3.45
CA PHE A 272 24.12 -0.10 4.38
C PHE A 272 24.74 -0.85 5.57
N GLY A 273 23.98 -1.78 6.19
CA GLY A 273 24.46 -2.59 7.30
C GLY A 273 25.71 -3.39 6.94
N LYS A 274 25.72 -4.04 5.76
CA LYS A 274 26.92 -4.75 5.26
C LYS A 274 28.12 -3.83 5.06
N ASN A 275 27.91 -2.66 4.47
CA ASN A 275 29.00 -1.70 4.26
C ASN A 275 29.55 -1.18 5.58
N LEU A 276 28.68 -0.91 6.56
CA LEU A 276 29.06 -0.49 7.89
C LEU A 276 29.83 -1.60 8.63
N GLU A 277 29.37 -2.85 8.55
CA GLU A 277 30.08 -4.00 9.12
C GLU A 277 31.50 -4.11 8.53
N GLN A 278 31.65 -4.06 7.20
CA GLN A 278 32.93 -4.09 6.53
C GLN A 278 33.85 -2.94 6.97
N LEU A 279 33.30 -1.74 7.14
CA LEU A 279 34.05 -0.59 7.62
C LEU A 279 34.54 -0.78 9.06
N LEU A 280 33.66 -1.27 9.94
CA LEU A 280 34.01 -1.50 11.35
C LEU A 280 34.95 -2.70 11.57
N MET A 281 34.90 -3.69 10.68
CA MET A 281 35.74 -4.89 10.72
C MET A 281 37.04 -4.75 9.94
N GLN A 282 37.40 -3.55 9.50
CA GLN A 282 38.72 -3.34 8.89
C GLN A 282 39.85 -3.71 9.88
N PRO A 283 40.90 -4.37 9.40
CA PRO A 283 42.02 -4.69 10.26
C PRO A 283 42.66 -3.42 10.80
N PRO A 284 43.15 -3.43 12.09
CA PRO A 284 43.79 -2.29 12.66
C PRO A 284 45.07 -1.93 11.89
N ILE A 285 45.43 -0.65 11.90
CA ILE A 285 46.72 -0.18 11.38
C ILE A 285 47.81 -0.75 12.31
N ALA A 286 48.52 -1.74 11.81
CA ALA A 286 49.57 -2.42 12.60
C ALA A 286 50.94 -1.83 12.31
N GLY A 287 51.85 -1.96 13.31
CA GLY A 287 53.27 -1.66 13.13
C GLY A 287 53.64 -0.18 13.21
N GLN A 288 52.73 0.71 13.54
CA GLN A 288 53.00 2.15 13.69
C GLN A 288 52.19 2.76 14.84
N VAL A 289 52.65 3.92 15.30
CA VAL A 289 51.91 4.72 16.28
C VAL A 289 50.80 5.47 15.57
N VAL A 290 49.59 5.39 16.10
CA VAL A 290 48.40 6.02 15.48
C VAL A 290 47.79 7.02 16.44
N LEU A 291 47.47 8.23 15.91
CA LEU A 291 46.66 9.22 16.59
C LEU A 291 45.18 9.08 16.10
N GLY A 292 44.30 8.60 16.96
CA GLY A 292 42.87 8.60 16.76
C GLY A 292 42.27 9.98 17.09
N TRP A 293 41.42 10.51 16.23
CA TRP A 293 40.77 11.80 16.42
C TRP A 293 39.27 11.66 16.20
N ASP A 294 38.50 11.92 17.26
CA ASP A 294 37.00 11.93 17.21
C ASP A 294 36.53 13.37 17.39
N PRO A 295 36.15 14.07 16.26
CA PRO A 295 35.73 15.46 16.31
C PRO A 295 34.30 15.59 16.89
N ALA A 296 34.14 16.58 17.79
CA ALA A 296 32.84 16.91 18.36
C ALA A 296 32.69 18.43 18.61
N PHE A 297 31.60 19.02 18.18
CA PHE A 297 31.39 20.47 18.26
C PHE A 297 31.17 21.00 19.69
N ARG A 298 30.44 20.27 20.52
CA ARG A 298 30.05 20.73 21.86
C ARG A 298 30.97 20.24 23.00
N THR A 299 31.52 19.05 22.86
CA THR A 299 32.28 18.39 23.92
C THR A 299 33.78 18.39 23.68
N GLY A 300 34.24 19.10 22.64
CA GLY A 300 35.62 19.08 22.19
C GLY A 300 36.02 17.81 21.44
N CYS A 301 37.10 17.89 20.69
CA CYS A 301 37.65 16.76 19.94
C CYS A 301 38.41 15.83 20.90
N LYS A 302 38.02 14.57 20.95
CA LYS A 302 38.73 13.55 21.73
C LYS A 302 39.89 12.97 20.93
N LEU A 303 41.04 12.90 21.53
CA LEU A 303 42.28 12.38 20.94
C LEU A 303 42.77 11.17 21.75
N ALA A 304 43.27 10.16 21.04
CA ALA A 304 43.94 9.02 21.66
C ALA A 304 45.18 8.65 20.82
N VAL A 305 46.30 8.46 21.47
CA VAL A 305 47.52 7.93 20.85
C VAL A 305 47.66 6.47 21.23
N VAL A 306 47.82 5.60 20.22
CA VAL A 306 48.03 4.17 20.44
C VAL A 306 49.36 3.71 19.86
N ASP A 307 50.00 2.72 20.51
CA ASP A 307 51.24 2.11 20.03
C ASP A 307 50.99 1.12 18.89
N PRO A 308 52.03 0.55 18.25
CA PRO A 308 51.88 -0.44 17.18
C PRO A 308 51.08 -1.69 17.53
N THR A 309 50.83 -1.97 18.82
CA THR A 309 50.04 -3.11 19.28
C THR A 309 48.59 -2.76 19.64
N GLY A 310 48.24 -1.47 19.55
CA GLY A 310 46.91 -0.96 19.92
C GLY A 310 46.77 -0.57 21.40
N LYS A 311 47.89 -0.57 22.19
CA LYS A 311 47.89 -0.10 23.57
C LYS A 311 47.75 1.43 23.59
N VAL A 312 46.79 1.96 24.35
CA VAL A 312 46.64 3.40 24.55
C VAL A 312 47.82 3.96 25.32
N LEU A 313 48.49 4.93 24.71
CA LEU A 313 49.64 5.63 25.31
C LEU A 313 49.21 6.89 26.04
N ASP A 314 48.28 7.67 25.42
CA ASP A 314 47.81 8.91 26.00
C ASP A 314 46.44 9.30 25.41
N THR A 315 45.65 10.10 26.14
CA THR A 315 44.36 10.64 25.70
C THR A 315 44.22 12.10 26.12
N THR A 316 43.59 12.90 25.27
CA THR A 316 43.30 14.30 25.61
C THR A 316 42.02 14.78 24.88
N VAL A 317 41.51 15.94 25.28
CA VAL A 317 40.40 16.64 24.62
C VAL A 317 40.90 18.03 24.27
N ILE A 318 40.67 18.41 22.99
CA ILE A 318 40.95 19.77 22.50
C ILE A 318 39.65 20.46 22.09
N TYR A 319 39.58 21.77 22.33
CA TYR A 319 38.42 22.61 22.02
C TYR A 319 38.72 23.56 20.89
#